data_2e4b971f9f38daee2ec248153cc3e7fa
#
_entry.id   2e4b971f9f38daee2ec248153cc3e7fa
#
_cell.length_a   1.000
_cell.length_b   1.000
_cell.length_c   1.000
_cell.angle_alpha   90.00
_cell.angle_beta   90.00
_cell.angle_gamma   90.00
#
_symmetry.space_group_name_H-M   'P 1'
#
loop_
_entity.id
_entity.type
_entity.pdbx_description
1 polymer ?
#
loop_
_entity_poly.entity_id
_entity_poly.type
_entity_poly.pdbx_seq_one_letter_code
_entity_poly.pdbx_strand_id
1 'polypeptide(L)'
;MNKKFLVIDDDTDDRELFCEALASVDPVIVCEHAVDGKEALTKLSTKEIGTPDIIFLDINMPIMDGWQFLTHLKKEDRYKEIPVIVYTTSSTVKDKRIARDLGALCFITKPHAYGRLKNMLGVIVMHVNNENFSRICEDVHAMGNGNGNGN
;
A
#
# COMPACT_ATOMS: atom_id res chain seq x y z
N MET A 1 -16.56 6.31 11.22
CA MET A 1 -16.36 5.08 10.45
C MET A 1 -14.91 4.64 10.50
N ASN A 2 -14.71 3.34 10.49
CA ASN A 2 -13.36 2.80 10.53
C ASN A 2 -12.64 3.02 9.20
N LYS A 3 -11.35 3.35 9.27
CA LYS A 3 -10.51 3.42 8.09
C LYS A 3 -10.29 2.03 7.52
N LYS A 4 -10.10 1.94 6.20
CA LYS A 4 -9.90 0.67 5.48
C LYS A 4 -8.64 0.74 4.67
N PHE A 5 -7.77 -0.26 4.85
CA PHE A 5 -6.56 -0.46 4.06
C PHE A 5 -6.80 -1.66 3.15
N LEU A 6 -6.47 -1.53 1.88
CA LEU A 6 -6.50 -2.66 0.94
C LEU A 6 -5.07 -3.02 0.56
N VAL A 7 -4.68 -4.27 0.82
CA VAL A 7 -3.39 -4.79 0.39
C VAL A 7 -3.59 -5.76 -0.77
N ILE A 8 -2.90 -5.49 -1.88
CA ILE A 8 -2.99 -6.29 -3.10
C ILE A 8 -1.63 -6.94 -3.32
N ASP A 9 -1.57 -8.25 -3.15
CA ASP A 9 -0.31 -9.01 -3.17
C ASP A 9 -0.66 -10.48 -3.41
N ASP A 10 0.03 -11.16 -4.31
CA ASP A 10 -0.21 -12.57 -4.57
C ASP A 10 0.44 -13.49 -3.54
N ASP A 11 1.34 -12.97 -2.72
CA ASP A 11 2.01 -13.75 -1.66
C ASP A 11 1.15 -13.75 -0.39
N THR A 12 0.63 -14.93 -0.04
CA THR A 12 -0.23 -15.10 1.13
C THR A 12 0.47 -14.70 2.42
N ASP A 13 1.74 -15.09 2.58
CA ASP A 13 2.49 -14.79 3.80
C ASP A 13 2.69 -13.29 3.97
N ASP A 14 3.01 -12.59 2.88
CA ASP A 14 3.19 -11.13 2.92
C ASP A 14 1.88 -10.42 3.27
N ARG A 15 0.74 -10.89 2.71
CA ARG A 15 -0.57 -10.30 3.05
C ARG A 15 -0.90 -10.52 4.53
N GLU A 16 -0.68 -11.74 5.03
CA GLU A 16 -0.98 -12.06 6.42
C GLU A 16 -0.11 -11.26 7.38
N LEU A 17 1.19 -11.14 7.09
CA LEU A 17 2.10 -10.33 7.91
C LEU A 17 1.70 -8.87 7.91
N PHE A 18 1.30 -8.35 6.76
CA PHE A 18 0.86 -6.96 6.66
C PHE A 18 -0.38 -6.71 7.52
N CYS A 19 -1.41 -7.55 7.38
CA CYS A 19 -2.64 -7.38 8.14
C CYS A 19 -2.41 -7.60 9.65
N GLU A 20 -1.54 -8.53 10.02
CA GLU A 20 -1.17 -8.77 11.41
C GLU A 20 -0.45 -7.55 12.00
N ALA A 21 0.52 -7.01 11.27
CA ALA A 21 1.25 -5.82 11.71
C ALA A 21 0.32 -4.61 11.84
N LEU A 22 -0.59 -4.44 10.87
CA LEU A 22 -1.55 -3.35 10.91
C LEU A 22 -2.46 -3.47 12.13
N ALA A 23 -2.97 -4.67 12.41
CA ALA A 23 -3.82 -4.91 13.57
C ALA A 23 -3.10 -4.62 14.89
N SER A 24 -1.79 -4.90 14.95
CA SER A 24 -1.01 -4.61 16.16
C SER A 24 -0.77 -3.11 16.36
N VAL A 25 -0.77 -2.33 15.27
CA VAL A 25 -0.61 -0.88 15.32
C VAL A 25 -1.93 -0.20 15.66
N ASP A 26 -3.01 -0.61 15.00
CA ASP A 26 -4.35 -0.04 15.21
C ASP A 26 -5.41 -1.10 14.90
N PRO A 27 -5.96 -1.76 15.93
CA PRO A 27 -6.91 -2.86 15.71
C PRO A 27 -8.27 -2.41 15.17
N VAL A 28 -8.54 -1.11 15.12
CA VAL A 28 -9.81 -0.58 14.59
C VAL A 28 -9.80 -0.51 13.07
N ILE A 29 -8.62 -0.41 12.46
CA ILE A 29 -8.49 -0.32 11.00
C ILE A 29 -8.84 -1.67 10.38
N VAL A 30 -9.68 -1.62 9.33
CA VAL A 30 -10.05 -2.81 8.57
C VAL A 30 -8.98 -3.09 7.53
N CYS A 31 -8.43 -4.32 7.53
CA CYS A 31 -7.46 -4.76 6.53
C CYS A 31 -8.15 -5.67 5.53
N GLU A 32 -8.39 -5.15 4.33
CA GLU A 32 -8.92 -5.92 3.22
C GLU A 32 -7.78 -6.36 2.32
N HIS A 33 -7.95 -7.45 1.59
CA HIS A 33 -6.89 -7.96 0.72
C HIS A 33 -7.42 -8.48 -0.60
N ALA A 34 -6.54 -8.54 -1.59
CA ALA A 34 -6.78 -9.16 -2.88
C ALA A 34 -5.50 -9.83 -3.36
N VAL A 35 -5.63 -10.91 -4.13
CA VAL A 35 -4.48 -11.71 -4.58
C VAL A 35 -3.85 -11.17 -5.86
N ASP A 36 -4.58 -10.36 -6.62
CA ASP A 36 -4.08 -9.72 -7.83
C ASP A 36 -4.94 -8.51 -8.18
N GLY A 37 -4.55 -7.80 -9.25
CA GLY A 37 -5.25 -6.59 -9.66
C GLY A 37 -6.67 -6.86 -10.14
N LYS A 38 -6.91 -8.00 -10.78
CA LYS A 38 -8.23 -8.33 -11.29
C LYS A 38 -9.22 -8.57 -10.15
N GLU A 39 -8.81 -9.33 -9.14
CA GLU A 39 -9.65 -9.56 -7.95
C GLU A 39 -9.93 -8.23 -7.24
N ALA A 40 -8.92 -7.38 -7.12
CA ALA A 40 -9.09 -6.08 -6.47
C ALA A 40 -10.12 -5.22 -7.19
N LEU A 41 -10.04 -5.15 -8.52
CA LEU A 41 -11.01 -4.38 -9.30
C LEU A 41 -12.42 -4.96 -9.17
N THR A 42 -12.55 -6.29 -9.15
CA THR A 42 -13.84 -6.96 -8.97
C THR A 42 -14.43 -6.62 -7.60
N LYS A 43 -13.63 -6.73 -6.54
CA LYS A 43 -14.08 -6.41 -5.18
C LYS A 43 -14.52 -4.96 -5.04
N LEU A 44 -13.80 -4.05 -5.68
CA LEU A 44 -14.17 -2.63 -5.67
C LEU A 44 -15.47 -2.39 -6.44
N SER A 45 -15.59 -2.96 -7.64
CA SER A 45 -16.75 -2.72 -8.51
C SER A 45 -18.04 -3.33 -7.96
N THR A 46 -17.95 -4.47 -7.29
CA THR A 46 -19.11 -5.14 -6.67
C THR A 46 -19.41 -4.56 -5.29
N LYS A 47 -18.60 -3.65 -4.80
CA LYS A 47 -18.70 -3.06 -3.45
C LYS A 47 -18.57 -4.09 -2.33
N GLU A 48 -17.93 -5.21 -2.62
CA GLU A 48 -17.70 -6.26 -1.63
C GLU A 48 -16.90 -5.74 -0.43
N ILE A 49 -15.90 -4.90 -0.70
CA ILE A 49 -15.01 -4.38 0.34
C ILE A 49 -15.24 -2.89 0.66
N GLY A 50 -16.15 -2.23 -0.03
CA GLY A 50 -16.29 -0.78 0.11
C GLY A 50 -15.10 -0.02 -0.48
N THR A 51 -15.07 1.30 -0.34
CA THR A 51 -13.98 2.12 -0.86
C THR A 51 -12.86 2.20 0.18
N PRO A 52 -11.65 1.72 -0.14
CA PRO A 52 -10.53 1.84 0.80
C PRO A 52 -10.05 3.28 0.92
N ASP A 53 -9.48 3.60 2.08
CA ASP A 53 -8.85 4.91 2.31
C ASP A 53 -7.44 4.98 1.73
N ILE A 54 -6.79 3.82 1.61
CA ILE A 54 -5.45 3.71 1.02
C ILE A 54 -5.25 2.30 0.49
N ILE A 55 -4.48 2.18 -0.59
CA ILE A 55 -4.16 0.90 -1.21
C ILE A 55 -2.64 0.66 -1.16
N PHE A 56 -2.25 -0.54 -0.74
CA PHE A 56 -0.88 -1.02 -0.83
C PHE A 56 -0.82 -2.04 -1.96
N LEU A 57 0.03 -1.80 -2.94
CA LEU A 57 0.02 -2.51 -4.22
C LEU A 57 1.36 -3.12 -4.54
N ASP A 58 1.42 -4.45 -4.64
CA ASP A 58 2.59 -5.12 -5.21
C ASP A 58 2.54 -5.01 -6.74
N ILE A 59 3.71 -4.96 -7.36
CA ILE A 59 3.80 -4.81 -8.81
C ILE A 59 3.99 -6.15 -9.53
N ASN A 60 4.52 -7.16 -8.86
CA ASN A 60 4.83 -8.46 -9.45
C ASN A 60 3.73 -9.47 -9.12
N MET A 61 2.67 -9.47 -9.91
CA MET A 61 1.53 -10.36 -9.71
C MET A 61 1.12 -11.00 -11.03
N PRO A 62 0.56 -12.23 -10.99
CA PRO A 62 0.03 -12.87 -12.20
C PRO A 62 -1.27 -12.22 -12.65
N ILE A 63 -1.71 -12.54 -13.87
CA ILE A 63 -2.96 -12.12 -14.49
C ILE A 63 -2.99 -10.64 -14.79
N MET A 64 -2.99 -9.81 -13.75
CA MET A 64 -2.92 -8.35 -13.86
C MET A 64 -1.88 -7.85 -12.87
N ASP A 65 -0.76 -7.33 -13.37
CA ASP A 65 0.30 -6.80 -12.52
C ASP A 65 -0.09 -5.46 -11.92
N GLY A 66 0.75 -4.95 -11.01
CA GLY A 66 0.47 -3.72 -10.31
C GLY A 66 0.37 -2.50 -11.22
N TRP A 67 1.18 -2.45 -12.28
CA TRP A 67 1.13 -1.31 -13.20
C TRP A 67 -0.19 -1.26 -13.98
N GLN A 68 -0.67 -2.41 -14.39
CA GLN A 68 -1.96 -2.53 -15.08
C GLN A 68 -3.10 -2.13 -14.14
N PHE A 69 -3.06 -2.62 -12.91
CA PHE A 69 -4.06 -2.26 -11.90
C PHE A 69 -4.08 -0.75 -11.67
N LEU A 70 -2.92 -0.16 -11.43
CA LEU A 70 -2.81 1.28 -11.14
C LEU A 70 -3.33 2.12 -12.31
N THR A 71 -3.00 1.71 -13.53
CA THR A 71 -3.49 2.39 -14.73
C THR A 71 -5.03 2.35 -14.81
N HIS A 72 -5.62 1.19 -14.54
CA HIS A 72 -7.08 1.05 -14.51
C HIS A 72 -7.71 1.92 -13.43
N LEU A 73 -7.14 1.86 -12.22
CA LEU A 73 -7.67 2.59 -11.08
C LEU A 73 -7.74 4.10 -11.35
N LYS A 74 -6.67 4.64 -11.96
CA LYS A 74 -6.57 6.09 -12.22
C LYS A 74 -7.53 6.58 -13.31
N LYS A 75 -8.09 5.68 -14.10
CA LYS A 75 -9.08 6.02 -15.13
C LYS A 75 -10.52 6.02 -14.61
N GLU A 76 -10.74 5.47 -13.42
CA GLU A 76 -12.07 5.37 -12.83
C GLU A 76 -12.33 6.57 -11.92
N ASP A 77 -13.34 7.38 -12.24
CA ASP A 77 -13.65 8.57 -11.45
C ASP A 77 -13.92 8.27 -9.98
N ARG A 78 -14.51 7.09 -9.72
CA ARG A 78 -14.85 6.67 -8.35
C ARG A 78 -13.61 6.35 -7.50
N TYR A 79 -12.47 6.00 -8.15
CA TYR A 79 -11.31 5.42 -7.45
C TYR A 79 -10.02 6.18 -7.68
N LYS A 80 -9.98 7.10 -8.65
CA LYS A 80 -8.73 7.76 -9.05
C LYS A 80 -8.08 8.57 -7.94
N GLU A 81 -8.86 9.01 -6.96
CA GLU A 81 -8.34 9.81 -5.85
C GLU A 81 -7.87 8.96 -4.66
N ILE A 82 -8.09 7.64 -4.68
CA ILE A 82 -7.60 6.78 -3.61
C ILE A 82 -6.07 6.77 -3.64
N PRO A 83 -5.40 7.13 -2.55
CA PRO A 83 -3.94 7.08 -2.53
C PRO A 83 -3.44 5.65 -2.63
N VAL A 84 -2.44 5.45 -3.49
CA VAL A 84 -1.83 4.13 -3.71
C VAL A 84 -0.36 4.20 -3.35
N ILE A 85 0.06 3.30 -2.47
CA ILE A 85 1.47 3.08 -2.15
C ILE A 85 1.90 1.80 -2.87
N VAL A 86 2.90 1.91 -3.74
CA VAL A 86 3.54 0.71 -4.32
C VAL A 86 4.39 0.08 -3.23
N TYR A 87 4.12 -1.17 -2.91
CA TYR A 87 4.71 -1.90 -1.80
C TYR A 87 5.25 -3.23 -2.31
N THR A 88 6.54 -3.31 -2.56
CA THR A 88 7.16 -4.39 -3.33
C THR A 88 8.57 -4.69 -2.86
N THR A 89 9.11 -5.86 -3.24
CA THR A 89 10.49 -6.20 -2.97
C THR A 89 11.47 -5.47 -3.88
N SER A 90 10.99 -4.88 -4.97
CA SER A 90 11.82 -4.11 -5.89
C SER A 90 12.34 -2.82 -5.23
N SER A 91 13.54 -2.43 -5.61
CA SER A 91 14.14 -1.15 -5.21
C SER A 91 14.76 -0.42 -6.39
N THR A 92 14.40 -0.81 -7.62
CA THR A 92 15.04 -0.24 -8.82
C THR A 92 14.56 1.17 -9.10
N VAL A 93 15.44 1.98 -9.64
CA VAL A 93 15.13 3.35 -10.08
C VAL A 93 14.03 3.33 -11.14
N LYS A 94 14.06 2.33 -12.04
CA LYS A 94 13.05 2.17 -13.09
C LYS A 94 11.66 2.02 -12.50
N ASP A 95 11.48 1.11 -11.54
CA ASP A 95 10.17 0.86 -10.93
C ASP A 95 9.68 2.06 -10.15
N LYS A 96 10.56 2.76 -9.43
CA LYS A 96 10.21 3.98 -8.71
C LYS A 96 9.71 5.08 -9.66
N ARG A 97 10.34 5.18 -10.83
CA ARG A 97 9.94 6.16 -11.85
C ARG A 97 8.58 5.82 -12.44
N ILE A 98 8.34 4.55 -12.76
CA ILE A 98 7.05 4.10 -13.29
C ILE A 98 5.93 4.38 -12.28
N ALA A 99 6.16 4.06 -11.02
CA ALA A 99 5.19 4.32 -9.95
C ALA A 99 4.79 5.80 -9.89
N ARG A 100 5.79 6.67 -9.89
CA ARG A 100 5.58 8.12 -9.87
C ARG A 100 4.79 8.58 -11.10
N ASP A 101 5.20 8.12 -12.28
CA ASP A 101 4.58 8.53 -13.54
C ASP A 101 3.13 8.07 -13.65
N LEU A 102 2.79 6.94 -13.03
CA LEU A 102 1.42 6.42 -12.99
C LEU A 102 0.58 7.01 -11.85
N GLY A 103 1.16 7.89 -11.04
CA GLY A 103 0.41 8.60 -10.01
C GLY A 103 0.33 7.93 -8.65
N ALA A 104 1.25 7.01 -8.34
CA ALA A 104 1.34 6.46 -6.99
C ALA A 104 1.74 7.56 -5.99
N LEU A 105 1.19 7.49 -4.80
CA LEU A 105 1.55 8.42 -3.72
C LEU A 105 2.98 8.20 -3.26
N CYS A 106 3.40 6.96 -3.19
CA CYS A 106 4.71 6.60 -2.65
C CYS A 106 5.14 5.23 -3.18
N PHE A 107 6.45 5.00 -3.18
CA PHE A 107 7.05 3.70 -3.49
C PHE A 107 7.82 3.24 -2.25
N ILE A 108 7.45 2.09 -1.71
CA ILE A 108 8.10 1.53 -0.52
C ILE A 108 8.60 0.13 -0.85
N THR A 109 9.91 -0.10 -0.62
CA THR A 109 10.47 -1.44 -0.70
C THR A 109 10.10 -2.18 0.59
N LYS A 110 9.58 -3.39 0.46
CA LYS A 110 9.13 -4.18 1.61
C LYS A 110 10.25 -4.34 2.64
N PRO A 111 10.00 -3.98 3.91
CA PRO A 111 10.99 -4.18 4.97
C PRO A 111 11.23 -5.67 5.21
N HIS A 112 12.46 -6.06 5.53
CA HIS A 112 12.78 -7.44 5.87
C HIS A 112 12.39 -7.80 7.30
N ALA A 113 12.43 -6.82 8.20
CA ALA A 113 12.15 -7.05 9.61
C ALA A 113 10.71 -6.67 9.94
N TYR A 114 10.02 -7.52 10.69
CA TYR A 114 8.64 -7.28 11.13
C TYR A 114 8.51 -5.99 11.93
N GLY A 115 9.49 -5.71 12.81
CA GLY A 115 9.50 -4.46 13.58
C GLY A 115 9.52 -3.21 12.71
N ARG A 116 10.25 -3.26 11.60
CA ARG A 116 10.27 -2.15 10.65
C ARG A 116 8.95 -1.98 9.94
N LEU A 117 8.29 -3.08 9.60
CA LEU A 117 6.96 -3.04 9.00
C LEU A 117 5.97 -2.37 9.96
N LYS A 118 6.00 -2.74 11.23
CA LYS A 118 5.12 -2.13 12.23
C LYS A 118 5.41 -0.63 12.39
N ASN A 119 6.67 -0.24 12.45
CA ASN A 119 7.05 1.17 12.57
C ASN A 119 6.58 1.97 11.36
N MET A 120 6.77 1.44 10.17
CA MET A 120 6.30 2.05 8.94
C MET A 120 4.77 2.23 8.94
N LEU A 121 4.05 1.17 9.31
CA LEU A 121 2.59 1.24 9.38
C LEU A 121 2.12 2.21 10.45
N GLY A 122 2.84 2.34 11.56
CA GLY A 122 2.53 3.32 12.60
C GLY A 122 2.55 4.75 12.06
N VAL A 123 3.56 5.09 11.26
CA VAL A 123 3.66 6.42 10.63
C VAL A 123 2.52 6.62 9.64
N ILE A 124 2.25 5.61 8.81
CA ILE A 124 1.20 5.70 7.79
C ILE A 124 -0.17 5.83 8.44
N VAL A 125 -0.46 5.03 9.46
CA VAL A 125 -1.74 5.08 10.19
C VAL A 125 -1.98 6.46 10.80
N MET A 126 -0.95 7.04 11.40
CA MET A 126 -1.04 8.38 11.97
C MET A 126 -1.48 9.40 10.92
N HIS A 127 -0.85 9.38 9.75
CA HIS A 127 -1.20 10.31 8.68
C HIS A 127 -2.57 10.04 8.05
N VAL A 128 -2.94 8.77 7.92
CA VAL A 128 -4.27 8.41 7.40
C VAL A 128 -5.36 8.90 8.37
N ASN A 129 -5.17 8.68 9.66
CA ASN A 129 -6.15 9.13 10.67
C ASN A 129 -6.28 10.65 10.72
N ASN A 130 -5.20 11.37 10.45
CA ASN A 130 -5.18 12.84 10.42
C ASN A 130 -5.48 13.41 9.03
N GLU A 131 -5.75 12.55 8.06
CA GLU A 131 -6.01 12.92 6.67
C GLU A 131 -4.88 13.77 6.05
N ASN A 132 -3.65 13.43 6.42
CA ASN A 132 -2.45 14.14 5.98
C ASN A 132 -1.59 13.25 5.06
N PHE A 133 -2.20 12.75 3.97
CA PHE A 133 -1.57 11.80 3.07
C PHE A 133 -0.29 12.34 2.40
N SER A 134 -0.22 13.63 2.16
CA SER A 134 0.92 14.23 1.45
C SER A 134 2.24 14.08 2.22
N ARG A 135 2.19 13.83 3.53
CA ARG A 135 3.39 13.68 4.36
C ARG A 135 3.89 12.24 4.47
N ILE A 136 3.09 11.28 4.02
CA ILE A 136 3.41 9.85 4.22
C ILE A 136 4.76 9.49 3.61
N CYS A 137 4.97 9.81 2.34
CA CYS A 137 6.16 9.39 1.62
C CYS A 137 7.43 9.95 2.26
N GLU A 138 7.41 11.24 2.55
CA GLU A 138 8.54 11.92 3.18
C GLU A 138 8.89 11.32 4.53
N ASP A 139 7.89 11.14 5.38
CA ASP A 139 8.11 10.67 6.75
C ASP A 139 8.52 9.20 6.80
N VAL A 140 7.97 8.36 5.92
CA VAL A 140 8.39 6.95 5.85
C VAL A 140 9.84 6.84 5.37
N HIS A 141 10.23 7.63 4.36
CA HIS A 141 11.60 7.60 3.86
C HIS A 141 12.59 8.17 4.88
N ALA A 142 12.17 9.16 5.66
CA ALA A 142 13.02 9.71 6.74
C ALA A 142 13.34 8.64 7.80
N MET A 143 12.39 7.75 8.11
CA MET A 143 12.63 6.62 9.02
C MET A 143 13.74 5.70 8.49
N GLY A 144 13.67 5.36 7.20
CA GLY A 144 14.67 4.50 6.57
C GLY A 144 16.05 5.10 6.63
N ASN A 145 16.17 6.39 6.36
CA ASN A 145 17.45 7.10 6.39
C ASN A 145 18.01 7.17 7.81
N GLY A 146 17.16 7.40 8.80
CA GLY A 146 17.59 7.44 10.20
C GLY A 146 18.13 6.12 10.71
N ASN A 147 17.64 5.02 10.17
CA ASN A 147 18.08 3.69 10.57
C ASN A 147 19.28 3.19 9.77
N GLY A 148 19.59 3.83 8.65
CA GLY A 148 20.70 3.43 7.80
C GLY A 148 22.05 3.49 8.47
N ASN A 149 22.19 4.34 9.47
CA ASN A 149 23.44 4.53 10.19
C ASN A 149 23.61 3.56 11.35
N GLY A 150 22.59 2.80 11.68
CA GLY A 150 22.64 1.84 12.78
C GLY A 150 23.05 0.44 12.36
N ASN A 151 23.34 0.26 11.13
CA ASN A 151 23.63 -1.07 10.58
C ASN A 151 25.11 -1.26 10.31
#